data_421b41436562a856d3f70b28ec16bebc
#
_entry.id   421b41436562a856d3f70b28ec16bebc
#
_cell.length_a   1.000
_cell.length_b   1.000
_cell.length_c   1.000
_cell.angle_alpha   90.00
_cell.angle_beta   90.00
_cell.angle_gamma   90.00
#
_symmetry.space_group_name_H-M   'P 1'
#
loop_
_entity.id
_entity.type
_entity.pdbx_description
1 polymer ?
#
loop_
_entity_poly.entity_id
_entity_poly.type
_entity_poly.pdbx_seq_one_letter_code
_entity_poly.pdbx_strand_id
1 'polypeptide(L)'
;TDNFGRRGRGYDVKHLIDGLSEVLGLGLDESIILIGVGNLGSAILKYNRWQYTVGKIVCGYDMDKNKEGERFGVKICHIDKLEETFPSDCKIAILAISENVQETVDRLMKLGIKGIVDFTHSHFMVQEGVEVQTVDVVVAIQELVIKMKSNDQE
;
A
#
# COMPACT_ATOMS: atom_id res chain seq x y z
N THR A 1 19.84 -6.65 1.56
CA THR A 1 18.49 -6.32 2.00
C THR A 1 18.34 -4.84 2.28
N ASP A 2 17.57 -4.25 1.45
CA ASP A 2 17.48 -2.81 1.45
C ASP A 2 16.57 -2.30 2.54
N ASN A 3 16.96 -1.24 3.15
CA ASN A 3 16.10 -0.52 4.07
C ASN A 3 14.98 0.13 3.29
N PHE A 4 13.74 -0.12 3.68
CA PHE A 4 12.56 0.47 3.05
C PHE A 4 12.30 1.92 3.49
N GLY A 5 13.22 2.53 4.19
CA GLY A 5 13.17 3.93 4.54
C GLY A 5 14.56 4.51 4.54
N ARG A 6 14.70 5.75 4.16
CA ARG A 6 15.97 6.46 4.23
C ARG A 6 16.09 7.21 5.54
N ARG A 7 17.29 7.21 6.09
CA ARG A 7 17.62 7.92 7.31
C ARG A 7 17.27 9.41 7.16
N GLY A 8 16.44 9.95 8.07
CA GLY A 8 16.04 11.34 8.10
C GLY A 8 14.92 11.76 7.16
N ARG A 9 14.32 10.80 6.41
CA ARG A 9 13.27 11.11 5.43
C ARG A 9 11.93 10.40 5.67
N GLY A 10 11.82 9.56 6.72
CA GLY A 10 10.65 8.73 6.94
C GLY A 10 10.51 7.65 5.87
N TYR A 11 9.31 7.09 5.74
CA TYR A 11 9.04 6.06 4.75
C TYR A 11 8.85 6.65 3.36
N ASP A 12 9.55 6.09 2.41
CA ASP A 12 9.40 6.38 0.99
C ASP A 12 8.51 5.29 0.38
N VAL A 13 7.29 5.64 -0.01
CA VAL A 13 6.32 4.71 -0.59
C VAL A 13 6.87 4.05 -1.85
N LYS A 14 7.55 4.81 -2.69
CA LYS A 14 8.19 4.29 -3.89
C LYS A 14 9.20 3.20 -3.53
N HIS A 15 10.05 3.45 -2.55
CA HIS A 15 11.08 2.50 -2.12
C HIS A 15 10.47 1.21 -1.55
N LEU A 16 9.36 1.33 -0.81
CA LEU A 16 8.60 0.18 -0.32
C LEU A 16 8.06 -0.66 -1.48
N ILE A 17 7.49 -0.01 -2.48
CA ILE A 17 6.92 -0.70 -3.65
C ILE A 17 8.03 -1.33 -4.49
N ASP A 18 9.18 -0.67 -4.66
CA ASP A 18 10.36 -1.23 -5.32
C ASP A 18 10.79 -2.54 -4.64
N GLY A 19 10.96 -2.51 -3.32
CA GLY A 19 11.35 -3.69 -2.56
C GLY A 19 10.34 -4.82 -2.64
N LEU A 20 9.06 -4.49 -2.56
CA LEU A 20 7.98 -5.49 -2.68
C LEU A 20 7.96 -6.11 -4.07
N SER A 21 8.12 -5.30 -5.12
CA SER A 21 8.16 -5.78 -6.49
C SER A 21 9.33 -6.73 -6.72
N GLU A 22 10.49 -6.44 -6.16
CA GLU A 22 11.65 -7.32 -6.21
C GLU A 22 11.38 -8.67 -5.56
N VAL A 23 10.80 -8.66 -4.36
CA VAL A 23 10.46 -9.89 -3.61
C VAL A 23 9.44 -10.73 -4.38
N LEU A 24 8.46 -10.11 -4.99
CA LEU A 24 7.40 -10.80 -5.74
C LEU A 24 7.80 -11.15 -7.18
N GLY A 25 8.96 -10.69 -7.65
CA GLY A 25 9.39 -10.88 -9.03
C GLY A 25 8.54 -10.12 -10.04
N LEU A 26 7.96 -8.99 -9.64
CA LEU A 26 7.11 -8.18 -10.49
C LEU A 26 7.92 -7.25 -11.38
N GLY A 27 7.38 -6.90 -12.55
CA GLY A 27 7.99 -5.94 -13.46
C GLY A 27 7.79 -4.49 -13.01
N LEU A 28 8.42 -3.57 -13.73
CA LEU A 28 8.38 -2.14 -13.41
C LEU A 28 7.04 -1.47 -13.77
N ASP A 29 6.27 -2.06 -14.66
CA ASP A 29 5.01 -1.49 -15.15
C ASP A 29 3.77 -2.13 -14.51
N GLU A 30 3.94 -2.67 -13.30
CA GLU A 30 2.83 -3.34 -12.63
C GLU A 30 1.72 -2.37 -12.22
N SER A 31 0.49 -2.83 -12.35
CA SER A 31 -0.68 -2.09 -11.87
C SER A 31 -0.84 -2.28 -10.37
N ILE A 32 -1.13 -1.19 -9.68
CA ILE A 32 -1.34 -1.16 -8.24
C ILE A 32 -2.72 -0.56 -7.98
N ILE A 33 -3.47 -1.13 -7.06
CA ILE A 33 -4.73 -0.52 -6.60
C ILE A 33 -4.57 0.03 -5.19
N LEU A 34 -5.30 1.09 -4.91
CA LEU A 34 -5.34 1.71 -3.59
C LEU A 34 -6.72 1.49 -2.97
N ILE A 35 -6.76 0.93 -1.77
CA ILE A 35 -7.99 0.76 -1.00
C ILE A 35 -8.00 1.78 0.13
N GLY A 36 -8.92 2.71 0.05
CA GLY A 36 -9.04 3.83 0.98
C GLY A 36 -8.44 5.12 0.41
N VAL A 37 -9.28 6.12 0.21
CA VAL A 37 -8.89 7.41 -0.38
C VAL A 37 -9.21 8.55 0.61
N GLY A 38 -8.88 8.32 1.88
CA GLY A 38 -8.90 9.34 2.92
C GLY A 38 -7.65 10.22 2.86
N ASN A 39 -7.25 10.78 3.98
CA ASN A 39 -6.08 11.65 4.04
C ASN A 39 -4.80 10.94 3.60
N LEU A 40 -4.55 9.74 4.11
CA LEU A 40 -3.37 8.96 3.76
C LEU A 40 -3.42 8.47 2.32
N GLY A 41 -4.54 7.89 1.90
CA GLY A 41 -4.71 7.41 0.53
C GLY A 41 -4.56 8.53 -0.50
N SER A 42 -5.13 9.70 -0.22
CA SER A 42 -4.99 10.86 -1.10
C SER A 42 -3.53 11.34 -1.18
N ALA A 43 -2.80 11.30 -0.07
CA ALA A 43 -1.38 11.63 -0.07
C ALA A 43 -0.57 10.65 -0.93
N ILE A 44 -0.87 9.37 -0.81
CA ILE A 44 -0.23 8.32 -1.62
C ILE A 44 -0.48 8.55 -3.12
N LEU A 45 -1.71 8.91 -3.49
CA LEU A 45 -2.04 9.22 -4.89
C LEU A 45 -1.21 10.36 -5.47
N LYS A 46 -0.84 11.34 -4.67
CA LYS A 46 0.02 12.43 -5.13
C LYS A 46 1.39 11.95 -5.58
N TYR A 47 1.89 10.88 -5.00
CA TYR A 47 3.18 10.29 -5.34
C TYR A 47 3.13 9.36 -6.54
N ASN A 48 1.95 9.14 -7.11
CA ASN A 48 1.79 8.30 -8.31
C ASN A 48 2.51 8.89 -9.55
N ARG A 49 3.08 10.08 -9.40
CA ARG A 49 3.88 10.73 -10.46
C ARG A 49 5.24 10.06 -10.69
N TRP A 50 5.68 9.18 -9.78
CA TRP A 50 6.94 8.43 -9.88
C TRP A 50 6.77 7.08 -10.56
N GLN A 51 5.75 6.97 -11.35
CA GLN A 51 5.32 5.76 -12.05
C GLN A 51 6.37 5.11 -12.96
N TYR A 52 7.46 5.79 -13.22
CA TYR A 52 8.49 5.32 -14.15
C TYR A 52 9.36 4.18 -13.60
N THR A 53 9.30 3.90 -12.33
CA THR A 53 10.28 3.02 -11.68
C THR A 53 9.72 1.74 -11.14
N VAL A 54 8.44 1.67 -10.77
CA VAL A 54 7.90 0.48 -10.10
C VAL A 54 6.59 0.02 -10.70
N GLY A 55 5.78 0.94 -11.07
CA GLY A 55 4.41 0.72 -11.46
C GLY A 55 3.58 1.92 -11.05
N LYS A 56 2.30 1.88 -11.32
CA LYS A 56 1.42 3.01 -11.04
C LYS A 56 0.12 2.56 -10.39
N ILE A 57 -0.43 3.43 -9.56
CA ILE A 57 -1.77 3.25 -9.04
C ILE A 57 -2.75 3.56 -10.18
N VAL A 58 -3.48 2.54 -10.60
CA VAL A 58 -4.40 2.63 -11.74
C VAL A 58 -5.84 2.85 -11.32
N CYS A 59 -6.19 2.49 -10.08
CA CYS A 59 -7.54 2.63 -9.58
C CYS A 59 -7.50 2.73 -8.05
N GLY A 60 -8.40 3.52 -7.49
CA GLY A 60 -8.64 3.61 -6.06
C GLY A 60 -10.07 3.20 -5.71
N TYR A 61 -10.27 2.78 -4.47
CA TYR A 61 -11.57 2.35 -3.97
C TYR A 61 -11.84 2.95 -2.60
N ASP A 62 -13.08 3.37 -2.36
CA ASP A 62 -13.47 3.92 -1.08
C ASP A 62 -14.92 3.56 -0.75
N MET A 63 -15.24 3.48 0.52
CA MET A 63 -16.60 3.23 1.01
C MET A 63 -17.51 4.45 0.85
N ASP A 64 -16.93 5.64 0.75
CA ASP A 64 -17.65 6.89 0.63
C ASP A 64 -17.96 7.16 -0.85
N LYS A 65 -19.25 7.14 -1.20
CA LYS A 65 -19.72 7.41 -2.56
C LYS A 65 -19.33 8.80 -3.06
N ASN A 66 -19.15 9.76 -2.15
CA ASN A 66 -18.75 11.11 -2.51
C ASN A 66 -17.32 11.19 -3.03
N LYS A 67 -16.54 10.13 -2.88
CA LYS A 67 -15.17 10.07 -3.37
C LYS A 67 -15.06 9.47 -4.76
N GLU A 68 -16.14 8.93 -5.30
CA GLU A 68 -16.16 8.44 -6.68
C GLU A 68 -15.82 9.56 -7.67
N GLY A 69 -15.10 9.22 -8.71
CA GLY A 69 -14.70 10.15 -9.74
C GLY A 69 -13.23 10.02 -10.06
N GLU A 70 -12.52 11.13 -10.16
CA GLU A 70 -11.11 11.16 -10.47
C GLU A 70 -10.35 12.03 -9.46
N ARG A 71 -9.22 11.53 -8.98
CA ARG A 71 -8.30 12.26 -8.12
C ARG A 71 -6.88 12.05 -8.60
N PHE A 72 -6.17 13.15 -8.85
CA PHE A 72 -4.77 13.11 -9.31
C PHE A 72 -4.59 12.22 -10.54
N GLY A 73 -5.57 12.22 -11.45
CA GLY A 73 -5.53 11.41 -12.66
C GLY A 73 -5.89 9.93 -12.46
N VAL A 74 -6.32 9.54 -11.26
CA VAL A 74 -6.67 8.16 -10.93
C VAL A 74 -8.18 8.04 -10.72
N LYS A 75 -8.78 7.03 -11.35
CA LYS A 75 -10.21 6.73 -11.19
C LYS A 75 -10.47 6.14 -9.81
N ILE A 76 -11.45 6.70 -9.11
CA ILE A 76 -11.90 6.22 -7.81
C ILE A 76 -13.30 5.63 -7.96
N CYS A 77 -13.47 4.40 -7.54
CA CYS A 77 -14.75 3.68 -7.56
C CYS A 77 -15.21 3.38 -6.13
N HIS A 78 -16.49 3.19 -5.95
CA HIS A 78 -17.00 2.66 -4.69
C HIS A 78 -16.50 1.23 -4.47
N ILE A 79 -16.20 0.88 -3.23
CA ILE A 79 -15.63 -0.44 -2.89
C ILE A 79 -16.56 -1.60 -3.30
N ASP A 80 -17.86 -1.37 -3.37
CA ASP A 80 -18.82 -2.39 -3.83
C ASP A 80 -18.62 -2.77 -5.29
N LYS A 81 -17.94 -1.93 -6.06
CA LYS A 81 -17.62 -2.19 -7.47
C LYS A 81 -16.26 -2.85 -7.68
N LEU A 82 -15.61 -3.27 -6.60
CA LEU A 82 -14.24 -3.81 -6.67
C LEU A 82 -14.10 -4.93 -7.69
N GLU A 83 -14.93 -5.96 -7.61
CA GLU A 83 -14.82 -7.14 -8.46
C GLU A 83 -15.10 -6.82 -9.93
N GLU A 84 -16.04 -5.93 -10.21
CA GLU A 84 -16.41 -5.59 -11.60
C GLU A 84 -15.44 -4.61 -12.27
N THR A 85 -14.67 -3.85 -11.49
CA THR A 85 -13.74 -2.84 -12.00
C THR A 85 -12.27 -3.20 -11.82
N PHE A 86 -11.98 -4.31 -11.17
CA PHE A 86 -10.64 -4.74 -10.84
C PHE A 86 -9.78 -4.93 -12.10
N PRO A 87 -8.58 -4.33 -12.15
CA PRO A 87 -7.68 -4.52 -13.29
C PRO A 87 -7.17 -5.98 -13.34
N SER A 88 -7.36 -6.65 -14.47
CA SER A 88 -7.15 -8.10 -14.59
C SER A 88 -5.75 -8.59 -14.22
N ASP A 89 -4.74 -7.78 -14.40
CA ASP A 89 -3.34 -8.16 -14.15
C ASP A 89 -2.76 -7.56 -12.88
N CYS A 90 -3.61 -6.98 -12.03
CA CYS A 90 -3.15 -6.34 -10.80
C CYS A 90 -2.74 -7.37 -9.75
N LYS A 91 -1.55 -7.22 -9.20
CA LYS A 91 -0.99 -8.11 -8.17
C LYS A 91 -0.76 -7.43 -6.84
N ILE A 92 -0.77 -6.11 -6.80
CA ILE A 92 -0.43 -5.33 -5.60
C ILE A 92 -1.58 -4.43 -5.20
N ALA A 93 -1.92 -4.45 -3.90
CA ALA A 93 -2.87 -3.54 -3.30
C ALA A 93 -2.23 -2.77 -2.14
N ILE A 94 -2.53 -1.49 -2.05
CA ILE A 94 -2.18 -0.67 -0.89
C ILE A 94 -3.44 -0.50 -0.05
N LEU A 95 -3.37 -0.86 1.23
CA LEU A 95 -4.50 -0.73 2.16
C LEU A 95 -4.32 0.48 3.05
N ALA A 96 -5.24 1.43 2.93
CA ALA A 96 -5.28 2.64 3.76
C ALA A 96 -6.70 2.85 4.33
N ILE A 97 -7.30 1.78 4.82
CA ILE A 97 -8.64 1.73 5.41
C ILE A 97 -8.58 1.50 6.91
N SER A 98 -9.67 1.81 7.62
CA SER A 98 -9.78 1.59 9.06
C SER A 98 -10.84 0.56 9.44
N GLU A 99 -11.69 0.18 8.50
CA GLU A 99 -12.82 -0.73 8.75
C GLU A 99 -12.87 -1.85 7.73
N ASN A 100 -13.45 -2.99 8.11
CA ASN A 100 -13.67 -4.13 7.23
C ASN A 100 -12.39 -4.65 6.55
N VAL A 101 -11.29 -4.62 7.29
CA VAL A 101 -9.97 -4.94 6.73
C VAL A 101 -9.91 -6.39 6.25
N GLN A 102 -10.30 -7.35 7.11
CA GLN A 102 -10.24 -8.77 6.73
C GLN A 102 -11.15 -9.09 5.54
N GLU A 103 -12.37 -8.57 5.55
CA GLU A 103 -13.30 -8.76 4.43
C GLU A 103 -12.71 -8.26 3.12
N THR A 104 -12.10 -7.08 3.15
CA THR A 104 -11.47 -6.48 1.98
C THR A 104 -10.27 -7.33 1.51
N VAL A 105 -9.44 -7.78 2.44
CA VAL A 105 -8.29 -8.64 2.12
C VAL A 105 -8.75 -9.96 1.49
N ASP A 106 -9.80 -10.56 2.02
CA ASP A 106 -10.36 -11.80 1.46
C ASP A 106 -10.82 -11.60 0.01
N ARG A 107 -11.48 -10.49 -0.27
CA ARG A 107 -11.91 -10.14 -1.63
C ARG A 107 -10.70 -9.95 -2.57
N LEU A 108 -9.68 -9.25 -2.09
CA LEU A 108 -8.46 -9.01 -2.86
C LEU A 108 -7.72 -10.32 -3.18
N MET A 109 -7.62 -11.23 -2.23
CA MET A 109 -6.98 -12.53 -2.46
C MET A 109 -7.74 -13.35 -3.51
N LYS A 110 -9.08 -13.34 -3.48
CA LYS A 110 -9.90 -14.01 -4.49
C LYS A 110 -9.69 -13.43 -5.89
N LEU A 111 -9.36 -12.15 -5.98
CA LEU A 111 -9.08 -11.47 -7.24
C LEU A 111 -7.65 -11.71 -7.77
N GLY A 112 -6.81 -12.36 -6.98
CA GLY A 112 -5.45 -12.69 -7.38
C GLY A 112 -4.38 -11.74 -6.87
N ILE A 113 -4.67 -10.88 -5.92
CA ILE A 113 -3.67 -10.03 -5.27
C ILE A 113 -2.66 -10.93 -4.55
N LYS A 114 -1.38 -10.64 -4.75
CA LYS A 114 -0.25 -11.39 -4.18
C LYS A 114 0.60 -10.56 -3.22
N GLY A 115 0.50 -9.26 -3.29
CA GLY A 115 1.24 -8.35 -2.43
C GLY A 115 0.36 -7.27 -1.85
N ILE A 116 0.50 -7.01 -0.56
CA ILE A 116 -0.26 -5.99 0.15
C ILE A 116 0.70 -5.08 0.90
N VAL A 117 0.60 -3.79 0.64
CA VAL A 117 1.24 -2.76 1.46
C VAL A 117 0.20 -2.30 2.48
N ASP A 118 0.45 -2.58 3.75
CA ASP A 118 -0.53 -2.41 4.82
C ASP A 118 -0.23 -1.19 5.67
N PHE A 119 -1.13 -0.20 5.64
CA PHE A 119 -1.11 0.97 6.52
C PHE A 119 -2.22 0.90 7.59
N THR A 120 -2.95 -0.22 7.69
CA THR A 120 -4.16 -0.28 8.51
C THR A 120 -3.92 -0.45 10.00
N HIS A 121 -2.75 -0.96 10.38
CA HIS A 121 -2.41 -1.33 11.76
C HIS A 121 -3.36 -2.38 12.36
N SER A 122 -4.06 -3.11 11.51
CA SER A 122 -5.00 -4.16 11.91
C SER A 122 -4.37 -5.53 11.72
N HIS A 123 -4.75 -6.46 12.57
CA HIS A 123 -4.44 -7.87 12.34
C HIS A 123 -5.39 -8.45 11.30
N PHE A 124 -4.86 -9.05 10.28
CA PHE A 124 -5.63 -9.81 9.32
C PHE A 124 -4.81 -11.02 8.84
N MET A 125 -5.51 -12.02 8.35
CA MET A 125 -4.92 -13.25 7.88
C MET A 125 -4.84 -13.25 6.35
N VAL A 126 -3.75 -13.77 5.83
CA VAL A 126 -3.58 -13.98 4.39
C VAL A 126 -3.30 -15.46 4.12
N GLN A 127 -3.66 -15.89 2.92
CA GLN A 127 -3.37 -17.26 2.48
C GLN A 127 -1.89 -17.39 2.10
N GLU A 128 -1.41 -18.63 2.05
CA GLU A 128 -0.06 -18.93 1.61
C GLU A 128 0.21 -18.36 0.22
N GLY A 129 1.38 -17.76 0.02
CA GLY A 129 1.76 -17.13 -1.24
C GLY A 129 1.38 -15.66 -1.36
N VAL A 130 0.71 -15.08 -0.36
CA VAL A 130 0.43 -13.65 -0.29
C VAL A 130 1.40 -12.99 0.69
N GLU A 131 2.13 -11.98 0.22
CA GLU A 131 3.09 -11.24 1.02
C GLU A 131 2.49 -9.94 1.51
N VAL A 132 2.80 -9.58 2.76
CA VAL A 132 2.34 -8.34 3.39
C VAL A 132 3.53 -7.55 3.90
N GLN A 133 3.60 -6.30 3.49
CA GLN A 133 4.57 -5.34 4.02
C GLN A 133 3.80 -4.29 4.82
N THR A 134 3.96 -4.33 6.14
CA THR A 134 3.32 -3.35 7.03
C THR A 134 4.17 -2.10 7.15
N VAL A 135 3.53 -0.95 7.06
CA VAL A 135 4.14 0.36 7.27
C VAL A 135 3.56 0.94 8.56
N ASP A 136 4.38 1.00 9.61
CA ASP A 136 3.95 1.48 10.92
C ASP A 136 4.90 2.58 11.42
N VAL A 137 4.40 3.80 11.40
CA VAL A 137 5.15 4.99 11.85
C VAL A 137 5.48 4.90 13.34
N VAL A 138 4.58 4.34 14.15
CA VAL A 138 4.80 4.19 15.61
C VAL A 138 5.98 3.27 15.87
N VAL A 139 6.04 2.13 15.19
CA VAL A 139 7.16 1.19 15.31
C VAL A 139 8.47 1.86 14.86
N ALA A 140 8.43 2.60 13.77
CA ALA A 140 9.60 3.33 13.28
C ALA A 140 10.14 4.34 14.31
N ILE A 141 9.24 5.06 14.98
CA ILE A 141 9.62 6.00 16.04
C ILE A 141 10.21 5.25 17.24
N GLN A 142 9.59 4.14 17.65
CA GLN A 142 10.10 3.32 18.76
C GLN A 142 11.49 2.79 18.47
N GLU A 143 11.73 2.28 17.27
CA GLU A 143 13.05 1.80 16.85
C GLU A 143 14.08 2.93 16.86
N LEU A 144 13.71 4.12 16.38
CA LEU A 144 14.57 5.28 16.39
C LEU A 144 14.96 5.68 17.82
N VAL A 145 14.01 5.71 18.75
CA VAL A 145 14.25 6.05 20.16
C VAL A 145 15.24 5.05 20.78
N ILE A 146 15.09 3.76 20.50
CA ILE A 146 16.01 2.73 20.98
C ILE A 146 17.43 2.98 20.47
N LYS A 147 17.58 3.28 19.19
CA LYS A 147 18.89 3.58 18.57
C LYS A 147 19.54 4.81 19.19
N MET A 148 18.74 5.86 19.43
CA MET A 148 19.22 7.10 20.06
C MET A 148 19.75 6.81 21.47
N LYS A 149 19.03 6.05 22.28
CA LYS A 149 19.45 5.67 23.64
C LYS A 149 20.72 4.83 23.63
N SER A 150 20.85 3.92 22.69
CA SER A 150 22.06 3.09 22.57
C SER A 150 23.30 3.91 22.25
N ASN A 151 23.15 4.95 21.43
CA ASN A 151 24.27 5.85 21.09
C ASN A 151 24.67 6.75 22.27
N ASP A 152 23.73 7.14 23.12
CA ASP A 152 24.01 7.97 24.30
C ASP A 152 24.77 7.22 25.41
N GLN A 153 24.84 5.89 25.34
CA GLN A 153 25.56 5.05 26.31
C GLN A 153 27.02 4.79 25.91
N GLU A 154 27.42 5.21 24.75
CA GLU A 154 28.81 5.17 24.29
C GLU A 154 29.51 6.51 24.56
#